data_334adf9ae210056eae564dfdeafc53c7
#
_entry.id   334adf9ae210056eae564dfdeafc53c7
#
_cell.length_a   1.000
_cell.length_b   1.000
_cell.length_c   1.000
_cell.angle_alpha   90.00
_cell.angle_beta   90.00
_cell.angle_gamma   90.00
#
_symmetry.space_group_name_H-M   'P 1'
#
loop_
_entity.id
_entity.type
_entity.pdbx_description
1 polymer ?
#
loop_
_entity_poly.entity_id
_entity_poly.type
_entity_poly.pdbx_seq_one_letter_code
_entity_poly.pdbx_strand_id
1 'polypeptide(L)'
;MNLRAEGDFCSFFHSGWLGTPMNRWIMSVALSLFFVSAAAQAGIVMGGTRVIYEEGKREASISVTNADETVPYLVQSWVENYSASDKSQPPFIVTPPLFRLDPEQKNVLRINFTGAKLPADRESVFWLNVKSIAPSNKNDTNKLQVNIKSKFKIFYRPNNLAGEANDAFQQLTFETRGASLVAHNPTPYFVSFFSLSVGGVDLESPGMIAPFSDRTWSISRTGVVKWRAINDFGGATDFAQR
;
A
#
# COMPACT_ATOMS: atom_id res chain seq x y z
N MET A 1 35.58 55.29 -61.63
CA MET A 1 34.77 54.89 -62.77
C MET A 1 33.74 53.85 -62.23
N ASN A 2 32.62 54.41 -61.85
CA ASN A 2 31.23 54.01 -62.25
C ASN A 2 31.01 52.51 -62.27
N LEU A 3 29.97 51.91 -61.68
CA LEU A 3 28.54 52.26 -61.55
C LEU A 3 27.90 51.32 -60.49
N ARG A 4 27.05 51.87 -59.62
CA ARG A 4 25.75 51.49 -59.15
C ARG A 4 25.11 50.24 -59.76
N ALA A 5 24.56 49.41 -58.91
CA ALA A 5 23.21 48.91 -59.09
C ALA A 5 22.67 48.48 -57.68
N GLU A 6 21.72 49.25 -57.26
CA GLU A 6 20.75 48.90 -56.21
C GLU A 6 19.88 47.76 -56.76
N GLY A 7 19.50 46.84 -55.85
CA GLY A 7 18.54 45.76 -56.14
C GLY A 7 17.85 45.37 -54.85
N ASP A 8 16.71 46.01 -54.65
CA ASP A 8 15.73 45.68 -53.60
C ASP A 8 15.44 44.19 -53.53
N PHE A 9 15.54 43.65 -52.36
CA PHE A 9 14.87 42.38 -52.00
C PHE A 9 14.15 42.56 -50.68
N CYS A 10 13.14 43.40 -50.74
CA CYS A 10 12.12 43.54 -49.74
C CYS A 10 10.94 42.59 -50.15
N SER A 11 10.33 42.00 -49.12
CA SER A 11 9.05 41.29 -49.20
C SER A 11 9.11 39.84 -49.66
N PHE A 12 9.17 38.92 -48.69
CA PHE A 12 8.31 37.73 -48.67
C PHE A 12 8.42 37.05 -47.30
N PHE A 13 7.88 37.65 -46.23
CA PHE A 13 7.48 36.91 -45.04
C PHE A 13 6.17 37.51 -44.53
N HIS A 14 5.13 37.26 -45.31
CA HIS A 14 3.76 37.42 -44.88
C HIS A 14 3.11 36.04 -45.02
N SER A 15 3.35 35.14 -44.08
CA SER A 15 2.49 33.99 -43.89
C SER A 15 1.93 34.08 -42.49
N GLY A 16 0.71 34.57 -42.48
CA GLY A 16 -0.14 34.67 -41.31
C GLY A 16 -0.36 33.28 -40.67
N TRP A 17 0.10 33.17 -39.50
CA TRP A 17 -0.52 32.26 -38.54
C TRP A 17 -1.86 32.89 -38.12
N LEU A 18 -2.86 32.70 -38.98
CA LEU A 18 -4.26 32.83 -38.58
C LEU A 18 -4.51 31.80 -37.48
N GLY A 19 -4.36 32.25 -36.24
CA GLY A 19 -4.87 31.54 -35.11
C GLY A 19 -6.35 31.25 -35.38
N THR A 20 -6.66 29.97 -35.64
CA THR A 20 -8.03 29.52 -35.61
C THR A 20 -8.64 29.95 -34.28
N PRO A 21 -9.77 30.65 -34.25
CA PRO A 21 -10.41 31.01 -32.99
C PRO A 21 -10.71 29.72 -32.28
N MET A 22 -9.89 29.38 -31.29
CA MET A 22 -10.10 28.21 -30.45
C MET A 22 -11.49 28.40 -29.84
N ASN A 23 -12.42 27.57 -30.29
CA ASN A 23 -13.85 27.71 -30.05
C ASN A 23 -14.06 27.93 -28.57
N ARG A 24 -14.55 29.10 -28.17
CA ARG A 24 -14.86 29.45 -26.76
C ARG A 24 -15.69 28.37 -26.09
N TRP A 25 -16.44 27.61 -26.88
CA TRP A 25 -17.20 26.44 -26.45
C TRP A 25 -16.32 25.25 -26.04
N ILE A 26 -15.20 25.01 -26.75
CA ILE A 26 -14.24 23.94 -26.39
C ILE A 26 -13.54 24.28 -25.07
N MET A 27 -13.16 25.54 -24.86
CA MET A 27 -12.59 25.96 -23.57
C MET A 27 -13.61 25.90 -22.44
N SER A 28 -14.87 26.22 -22.68
CA SER A 28 -15.91 26.12 -21.66
C SER A 28 -16.23 24.67 -21.32
N VAL A 29 -16.22 23.77 -22.30
CA VAL A 29 -16.41 22.31 -22.09
C VAL A 29 -15.20 21.69 -21.41
N ALA A 30 -13.97 22.08 -21.77
CA ALA A 30 -12.76 21.62 -21.08
C ALA A 30 -12.69 22.13 -19.64
N LEU A 31 -13.11 23.35 -19.38
CA LEU A 31 -13.17 23.92 -18.03
C LEU A 31 -14.27 23.25 -17.17
N SER A 32 -15.41 22.90 -17.74
CA SER A 32 -16.48 22.20 -17.03
C SER A 32 -16.12 20.74 -16.71
N LEU A 33 -15.32 20.06 -17.53
CA LEU A 33 -14.80 18.72 -17.24
C LEU A 33 -13.80 18.69 -16.07
N PHE A 34 -13.11 19.80 -15.80
CA PHE A 34 -12.20 19.92 -14.64
C PHE A 34 -12.95 20.00 -13.30
N PHE A 35 -14.19 20.46 -13.28
CA PHE A 35 -15.00 20.57 -12.05
C PHE A 35 -15.76 19.29 -11.68
N VAL A 36 -15.74 18.25 -12.50
CA VAL A 36 -16.41 16.95 -12.23
C VAL A 36 -15.47 15.95 -11.54
N SER A 37 -14.31 16.37 -11.01
CA SER A 37 -13.53 15.56 -10.08
C SER A 37 -14.29 15.45 -8.76
N ALA A 38 -15.40 14.70 -8.76
CA ALA A 38 -16.07 14.31 -7.53
C ALA A 38 -15.04 13.57 -6.68
N ALA A 39 -14.68 14.14 -5.54
CA ALA A 39 -13.82 13.49 -4.57
C ALA A 39 -14.46 12.13 -4.23
N ALA A 40 -13.84 11.03 -4.66
CA ALA A 40 -14.22 9.69 -4.23
C ALA A 40 -13.88 9.61 -2.74
N GLN A 41 -14.86 9.90 -1.90
CA GLN A 41 -14.72 9.84 -0.45
C GLN A 41 -14.69 8.36 -0.07
N ALA A 42 -13.53 7.90 0.40
CA ALA A 42 -13.43 6.58 1.01
C ALA A 42 -13.98 6.69 2.44
N GLY A 43 -15.03 5.91 2.79
CA GLY A 43 -15.67 6.02 4.10
C GLY A 43 -14.70 5.87 5.26
N ILE A 44 -14.04 4.70 5.43
CA ILE A 44 -13.11 4.47 6.56
C ILE A 44 -11.66 4.43 6.06
N VAL A 45 -10.82 5.29 6.63
CA VAL A 45 -9.38 5.41 6.32
C VAL A 45 -8.57 4.97 7.53
N MET A 46 -7.55 4.15 7.28
CA MET A 46 -6.61 3.68 8.31
C MET A 46 -5.34 4.50 8.28
N GLY A 47 -4.77 4.81 9.44
CA GLY A 47 -3.56 5.61 9.59
C GLY A 47 -2.25 4.89 9.31
N GLY A 48 -2.30 3.72 8.67
CA GLY A 48 -1.12 2.94 8.28
C GLY A 48 -1.49 1.69 7.51
N THR A 49 -0.49 1.01 6.94
CA THR A 49 -0.66 -0.23 6.17
C THR A 49 -0.31 -1.48 6.99
N ARG A 50 0.34 -1.29 8.15
CA ARG A 50 0.79 -2.34 9.07
C ARG A 50 0.95 -1.80 10.48
N VAL A 51 1.11 -2.68 11.44
CA VAL A 51 1.40 -2.37 12.84
C VAL A 51 2.65 -3.13 13.26
N ILE A 52 3.63 -2.44 13.82
CA ILE A 52 4.79 -3.04 14.46
C ILE A 52 4.53 -3.04 15.96
N TYR A 53 4.51 -4.23 16.55
CA TYR A 53 4.41 -4.41 17.99
C TYR A 53 5.76 -4.86 18.53
N GLU A 54 6.50 -3.93 19.13
CA GLU A 54 7.79 -4.23 19.77
C GLU A 54 7.57 -4.92 21.10
N GLU A 55 8.33 -5.97 21.36
CA GLU A 55 8.34 -6.65 22.66
C GLU A 55 8.64 -5.66 23.80
N GLY A 56 7.95 -5.84 24.92
CA GLY A 56 8.09 -4.96 26.08
C GLY A 56 7.27 -3.67 26.02
N LYS A 57 6.72 -3.29 24.85
CA LYS A 57 5.73 -2.22 24.80
C LYS A 57 4.39 -2.70 25.37
N ARG A 58 3.68 -1.78 26.03
CA ARG A 58 2.35 -2.09 26.57
C ARG A 58 1.30 -2.25 25.51
N GLU A 59 1.40 -1.46 24.45
CA GLU A 59 0.45 -1.44 23.33
C GLU A 59 1.13 -0.94 22.05
N ALA A 60 0.56 -1.33 20.92
CA ALA A 60 0.72 -0.65 19.64
C ALA A 60 -0.61 -0.07 19.21
N SER A 61 -0.61 0.94 18.35
CA SER A 61 -1.84 1.61 17.95
C SER A 61 -1.88 1.96 16.47
N ILE A 62 -3.10 2.01 15.93
CA ILE A 62 -3.37 2.47 14.57
C ILE A 62 -4.63 3.32 14.57
N SER A 63 -4.60 4.47 13.90
CA SER A 63 -5.77 5.34 13.81
C SER A 63 -6.76 4.88 12.75
N VAL A 64 -8.03 5.14 13.01
CA VAL A 64 -9.17 4.91 12.12
C VAL A 64 -9.93 6.22 11.99
N THR A 65 -10.12 6.70 10.78
CA THR A 65 -10.82 7.96 10.49
C THR A 65 -12.00 7.68 9.57
N ASN A 66 -13.15 8.23 9.89
CA ASN A 66 -14.27 8.31 8.96
C ASN A 66 -14.07 9.55 8.09
N ALA A 67 -13.76 9.36 6.82
CA ALA A 67 -13.57 10.45 5.86
C ALA A 67 -14.89 10.89 5.18
N ASP A 68 -16.01 10.25 5.51
CA ASP A 68 -17.33 10.65 5.03
C ASP A 68 -17.83 11.84 5.85
N GLU A 69 -18.44 12.82 5.18
CA GLU A 69 -18.95 14.04 5.80
C GLU A 69 -20.34 13.84 6.44
N THR A 70 -21.06 12.80 6.07
CA THR A 70 -22.49 12.64 6.40
C THR A 70 -22.84 11.28 6.98
N VAL A 71 -22.09 10.22 6.62
CA VAL A 71 -22.46 8.84 6.96
C VAL A 71 -21.65 8.35 8.16
N PRO A 72 -22.29 8.00 9.28
CA PRO A 72 -21.62 7.30 10.37
C PRO A 72 -21.39 5.84 10.02
N TYR A 73 -20.33 5.24 10.54
CA TYR A 73 -20.04 3.81 10.38
C TYR A 73 -19.95 3.12 11.74
N LEU A 74 -20.34 1.86 11.76
CA LEU A 74 -19.98 0.96 12.85
C LEU A 74 -18.69 0.24 12.46
N VAL A 75 -17.66 0.37 13.29
CA VAL A 75 -16.34 -0.23 13.05
C VAL A 75 -16.15 -1.40 13.99
N GLN A 76 -15.92 -2.59 13.43
CA GLN A 76 -15.59 -3.80 14.15
C GLN A 76 -14.14 -4.18 13.91
N SER A 77 -13.38 -4.48 14.99
CA SER A 77 -11.97 -4.85 14.91
C SER A 77 -11.66 -6.11 15.73
N TRP A 78 -10.81 -6.98 15.16
CA TRP A 78 -10.34 -8.22 15.82
C TRP A 78 -9.03 -8.69 15.21
N VAL A 79 -8.35 -9.62 15.91
CA VAL A 79 -7.11 -10.25 15.42
C VAL A 79 -7.38 -11.69 15.00
N GLU A 80 -6.71 -12.12 13.94
CA GLU A 80 -6.67 -13.51 13.46
C GLU A 80 -5.22 -13.97 13.31
N ASN A 81 -4.96 -15.26 13.42
CA ASN A 81 -3.67 -15.84 13.07
C ASN A 81 -3.38 -15.63 11.57
N TYR A 82 -2.10 -15.48 11.22
CA TYR A 82 -1.69 -15.26 9.83
C TYR A 82 -2.00 -16.49 8.96
N SER A 83 -1.74 -17.69 9.48
CA SER A 83 -2.11 -18.96 8.81
C SER A 83 -3.57 -19.30 9.08
N ALA A 84 -4.35 -19.52 8.02
CA ALA A 84 -5.73 -19.95 8.14
C ALA A 84 -5.88 -21.37 8.75
N SER A 85 -4.82 -22.18 8.73
CA SER A 85 -4.78 -23.52 9.36
C SER A 85 -4.57 -23.44 10.87
N ASP A 86 -3.99 -22.37 11.38
CA ASP A 86 -3.80 -22.18 12.81
C ASP A 86 -5.12 -21.72 13.44
N LYS A 87 -5.71 -22.60 14.25
CA LYS A 87 -6.97 -22.37 14.96
C LYS A 87 -6.79 -21.97 16.43
N SER A 88 -5.56 -21.78 16.87
CA SER A 88 -5.28 -21.27 18.21
C SER A 88 -5.80 -19.84 18.37
N GLN A 89 -6.01 -19.44 19.61
CA GLN A 89 -6.38 -18.05 19.88
C GLN A 89 -5.17 -17.15 19.63
N PRO A 90 -5.31 -16.10 18.79
CA PRO A 90 -4.22 -15.17 18.56
C PRO A 90 -3.88 -14.41 19.86
N PRO A 91 -2.59 -14.16 20.14
CA PRO A 91 -2.15 -13.58 21.41
C PRO A 91 -2.28 -12.06 21.45
N PHE A 92 -3.29 -11.51 20.84
CA PHE A 92 -3.56 -10.08 20.81
C PHE A 92 -5.03 -9.77 21.03
N ILE A 93 -5.28 -8.71 21.77
CA ILE A 93 -6.60 -8.11 21.93
C ILE A 93 -6.56 -6.71 21.30
N VAL A 94 -7.60 -6.36 20.56
CA VAL A 94 -7.77 -5.01 20.02
C VAL A 94 -8.93 -4.30 20.71
N THR A 95 -8.73 -3.04 21.09
CA THR A 95 -9.73 -2.22 21.77
C THR A 95 -9.83 -0.82 21.13
N PRO A 96 -11.07 -0.34 20.93
CA PRO A 96 -12.36 -0.99 21.15
C PRO A 96 -12.67 -2.02 20.06
N PRO A 97 -13.31 -3.18 20.40
CA PRO A 97 -13.63 -4.22 19.40
C PRO A 97 -14.80 -3.85 18.49
N LEU A 98 -15.68 -2.98 18.94
CA LEU A 98 -16.82 -2.47 18.21
C LEU A 98 -17.14 -1.06 18.69
N PHE A 99 -17.28 -0.10 17.77
CA PHE A 99 -17.62 1.28 18.09
C PHE A 99 -18.28 1.98 16.90
N ARG A 100 -19.04 3.00 17.19
CA ARG A 100 -19.56 3.93 16.19
C ARG A 100 -18.52 5.00 15.92
N LEU A 101 -18.33 5.34 14.66
CA LEU A 101 -17.47 6.41 14.19
C LEU A 101 -18.33 7.37 13.36
N ASP A 102 -18.62 8.52 13.94
CA ASP A 102 -19.42 9.53 13.28
C ASP A 102 -18.67 10.22 12.14
N PRO A 103 -19.34 10.97 11.26
CA PRO A 103 -18.72 11.69 10.17
C PRO A 103 -17.51 12.50 10.66
N GLU A 104 -16.43 12.53 9.85
CA GLU A 104 -15.18 13.26 10.11
C GLU A 104 -14.46 12.92 11.42
N GLN A 105 -14.96 11.96 12.20
CA GLN A 105 -14.33 11.56 13.45
C GLN A 105 -13.15 10.62 13.23
N LYS A 106 -12.22 10.70 14.18
CA LYS A 106 -11.05 9.83 14.30
C LYS A 106 -11.07 9.09 15.62
N ASN A 107 -10.72 7.80 15.59
CA ASN A 107 -10.50 6.97 16.77
C ASN A 107 -9.17 6.23 16.64
N VAL A 108 -8.73 5.57 17.70
CA VAL A 108 -7.50 4.80 17.76
C VAL A 108 -7.80 3.39 18.22
N LEU A 109 -7.40 2.41 17.41
CA LEU A 109 -7.37 1.01 17.81
C LEU A 109 -6.08 0.73 18.56
N ARG A 110 -6.20 0.22 19.79
CA ARG A 110 -5.08 -0.19 20.63
C ARG A 110 -4.97 -1.70 20.60
N ILE A 111 -3.79 -2.18 20.29
CA ILE A 111 -3.46 -3.59 20.18
C ILE A 111 -2.59 -3.96 21.39
N ASN A 112 -3.05 -4.89 22.20
CA ASN A 112 -2.37 -5.33 23.41
C ASN A 112 -1.99 -6.80 23.27
N PHE A 113 -0.74 -7.12 23.61
CA PHE A 113 -0.25 -8.50 23.65
C PHE A 113 -0.69 -9.18 24.95
N THR A 114 -1.19 -10.42 24.85
CA THR A 114 -1.74 -11.16 26.00
C THR A 114 -0.72 -12.06 26.71
N GLY A 115 0.54 -12.01 26.29
CA GLY A 115 1.62 -12.72 26.97
C GLY A 115 1.84 -14.17 26.56
N ALA A 116 1.33 -14.61 25.39
CA ALA A 116 1.61 -15.95 24.88
C ALA A 116 3.08 -16.13 24.48
N LYS A 117 3.58 -17.37 24.55
CA LYS A 117 4.94 -17.68 24.13
C LYS A 117 5.06 -17.64 22.61
N LEU A 118 5.76 -16.66 22.09
CA LEU A 118 6.14 -16.52 20.68
C LEU A 118 7.63 -16.82 20.50
N PRO A 119 8.10 -17.15 19.28
CA PRO A 119 9.53 -17.25 18.99
C PRO A 119 10.25 -15.96 19.40
N ALA A 120 11.38 -16.09 20.10
CA ALA A 120 12.17 -14.95 20.54
C ALA A 120 13.32 -14.60 19.58
N ASP A 121 13.58 -15.47 18.60
CA ASP A 121 14.67 -15.36 17.63
C ASP A 121 14.26 -14.72 16.30
N ARG A 122 12.96 -14.45 16.12
CA ARG A 122 12.40 -13.90 14.88
C ARG A 122 11.06 -13.21 15.08
N GLU A 123 10.66 -12.41 14.11
CA GLU A 123 9.31 -11.84 14.07
C GLU A 123 8.22 -12.91 13.94
N SER A 124 7.04 -12.60 14.50
CA SER A 124 5.79 -13.30 14.27
C SER A 124 4.77 -12.38 13.64
N VAL A 125 3.86 -12.91 12.80
CA VAL A 125 2.90 -12.08 12.06
C VAL A 125 1.47 -12.54 12.31
N PHE A 126 0.55 -11.56 12.41
CA PHE A 126 -0.89 -11.75 12.63
C PHE A 126 -1.69 -10.81 11.74
N TRP A 127 -3.00 -11.04 11.62
CA TRP A 127 -3.92 -10.17 10.92
C TRP A 127 -4.74 -9.32 11.89
N LEU A 128 -4.63 -8.00 11.79
CA LEU A 128 -5.64 -7.07 12.29
C LEU A 128 -6.73 -6.93 11.22
N ASN A 129 -7.93 -7.29 11.58
CA ASN A 129 -9.11 -7.11 10.73
C ASN A 129 -9.89 -5.91 11.21
N VAL A 130 -10.29 -5.06 10.27
CA VAL A 130 -11.15 -3.91 10.51
C VAL A 130 -12.29 -3.97 9.51
N LYS A 131 -13.52 -4.08 10.00
CA LYS A 131 -14.73 -4.12 9.19
C LYS A 131 -15.53 -2.86 9.40
N SER A 132 -15.77 -2.12 8.33
CA SER A 132 -16.71 -0.99 8.32
C SER A 132 -18.09 -1.47 7.90
N ILE A 133 -19.09 -1.06 8.66
CA ILE A 133 -20.49 -1.43 8.47
C ILE A 133 -21.26 -0.14 8.32
N ALA A 134 -21.81 0.08 7.11
CA ALA A 134 -22.63 1.24 6.83
C ALA A 134 -24.01 1.11 7.52
N PRO A 135 -24.66 2.24 7.87
CA PRO A 135 -26.01 2.21 8.43
C PRO A 135 -27.00 1.63 7.42
N SER A 136 -27.98 0.91 7.90
CA SER A 136 -29.11 0.42 7.11
C SER A 136 -30.43 0.82 7.74
N ASN A 137 -31.40 1.25 6.93
CA ASN A 137 -32.74 1.51 7.38
C ASN A 137 -33.60 0.25 7.24
N LYS A 138 -34.38 -0.08 8.24
CA LYS A 138 -35.24 -1.27 8.23
C LYS A 138 -36.29 -1.29 7.10
N ASN A 139 -36.60 -0.11 6.55
CA ASN A 139 -37.61 0.06 5.50
C ASN A 139 -37.01 0.04 4.08
N ASP A 140 -35.69 -0.15 3.94
CA ASP A 140 -35.05 -0.21 2.64
C ASP A 140 -35.20 -1.59 2.02
N THR A 141 -36.18 -1.75 1.16
CA THR A 141 -36.34 -2.95 0.32
C THR A 141 -35.50 -2.80 -0.96
N ASN A 142 -34.77 -3.86 -1.35
CA ASN A 142 -33.94 -3.94 -2.55
C ASN A 142 -32.69 -3.02 -2.59
N LYS A 143 -32.02 -2.79 -1.45
CA LYS A 143 -30.69 -2.14 -1.43
C LYS A 143 -29.56 -3.14 -1.30
N LEU A 144 -28.51 -2.93 -2.08
CA LEU A 144 -27.22 -3.61 -1.91
C LEU A 144 -26.44 -2.88 -0.80
N GLN A 145 -26.16 -3.56 0.31
CA GLN A 145 -25.29 -3.05 1.36
C GLN A 145 -23.90 -3.67 1.21
N VAL A 146 -22.88 -2.85 0.96
CA VAL A 146 -21.49 -3.29 0.86
C VAL A 146 -20.78 -2.98 2.18
N ASN A 147 -20.28 -4.01 2.86
CA ASN A 147 -19.44 -3.88 4.03
C ASN A 147 -17.99 -4.22 3.66
N ILE A 148 -17.07 -3.33 3.97
CA ILE A 148 -15.65 -3.50 3.62
C ILE A 148 -14.91 -4.09 4.83
N LYS A 149 -14.22 -5.21 4.61
CA LYS A 149 -13.28 -5.80 5.57
C LYS A 149 -11.86 -5.58 5.05
N SER A 150 -11.08 -4.80 5.78
CA SER A 150 -9.66 -4.57 5.50
C SER A 150 -8.78 -5.38 6.44
N LYS A 151 -7.68 -5.91 5.93
CA LYS A 151 -6.70 -6.70 6.70
C LYS A 151 -5.36 -5.99 6.73
N PHE A 152 -4.82 -5.80 7.92
CA PHE A 152 -3.52 -5.20 8.18
C PHE A 152 -2.63 -6.22 8.88
N LYS A 153 -1.34 -6.23 8.57
CA LYS A 153 -0.40 -7.11 9.27
C LYS A 153 0.00 -6.49 10.61
N ILE A 154 0.01 -7.30 11.66
CA ILE A 154 0.67 -7.02 12.93
C ILE A 154 1.95 -7.84 12.93
N PHE A 155 3.10 -7.19 13.02
CA PHE A 155 4.40 -7.83 13.24
C PHE A 155 4.76 -7.72 14.71
N TYR A 156 4.79 -8.84 15.41
CA TYR A 156 5.39 -8.90 16.75
C TYR A 156 6.89 -9.03 16.57
N ARG A 157 7.62 -8.08 17.12
CA ARG A 157 9.08 -7.99 17.02
C ARG A 157 9.71 -8.19 18.38
N PRO A 158 10.35 -9.34 18.64
CA PRO A 158 11.17 -9.57 19.83
C PRO A 158 12.31 -8.55 19.94
N ASN A 159 12.74 -8.30 21.17
CA ASN A 159 13.94 -7.52 21.42
C ASN A 159 15.19 -8.30 21.01
N ASN A 160 16.28 -7.57 20.73
CA ASN A 160 17.60 -8.14 20.43
C ASN A 160 17.68 -9.02 19.17
N LEU A 161 16.80 -8.82 18.20
CA LEU A 161 16.98 -9.45 16.87
C LEU A 161 18.21 -8.86 16.18
N ALA A 162 18.93 -9.71 15.43
CA ALA A 162 20.13 -9.28 14.71
C ALA A 162 19.78 -8.39 13.52
N GLY A 163 20.47 -7.26 13.35
CA GLY A 163 20.28 -6.31 12.25
C GLY A 163 19.06 -5.42 12.41
N GLU A 164 18.71 -4.74 11.33
CA GLU A 164 17.58 -3.80 11.28
C GLU A 164 16.51 -4.27 10.30
N ALA A 165 15.24 -4.17 10.71
CA ALA A 165 14.11 -4.62 9.90
C ALA A 165 14.02 -3.92 8.55
N ASN A 166 14.30 -2.62 8.52
CA ASN A 166 14.24 -1.82 7.30
C ASN A 166 15.36 -2.13 6.30
N ASP A 167 16.45 -2.78 6.75
CA ASP A 167 17.59 -3.18 5.91
C ASP A 167 17.56 -4.67 5.53
N ALA A 168 16.65 -5.45 6.13
CA ALA A 168 16.53 -6.89 5.91
C ALA A 168 16.36 -7.26 4.42
N PHE A 169 15.68 -6.42 3.64
CA PHE A 169 15.47 -6.65 2.21
C PHE A 169 16.78 -6.68 1.41
N GLN A 170 17.84 -6.00 1.86
CA GLN A 170 19.14 -5.96 1.20
C GLN A 170 19.90 -7.28 1.38
N GLN A 171 19.59 -8.04 2.43
CA GLN A 171 20.23 -9.30 2.75
C GLN A 171 19.63 -10.50 2.02
N LEU A 172 18.50 -10.33 1.32
CA LEU A 172 17.89 -11.38 0.53
C LEU A 172 18.85 -11.89 -0.53
N THR A 173 18.91 -13.21 -0.69
CA THR A 173 19.64 -13.86 -1.77
C THR A 173 18.67 -14.52 -2.74
N PHE A 174 19.04 -14.54 -4.02
CA PHE A 174 18.20 -15.07 -5.08
C PHE A 174 18.97 -16.08 -5.92
N GLU A 175 18.30 -17.17 -6.27
CA GLU A 175 18.82 -18.21 -7.16
C GLU A 175 17.75 -18.54 -8.21
N THR A 176 18.19 -18.64 -9.47
CA THR A 176 17.31 -19.11 -10.56
C THR A 176 17.53 -20.60 -10.78
N ARG A 177 16.47 -21.40 -10.69
CA ARG A 177 16.45 -22.85 -10.92
C ARG A 177 15.44 -23.17 -12.03
N GLY A 178 15.94 -23.28 -13.27
CA GLY A 178 15.08 -23.49 -14.44
C GLY A 178 14.08 -22.35 -14.61
N ALA A 179 12.79 -22.66 -14.61
CA ALA A 179 11.70 -21.70 -14.70
C ALA A 179 11.24 -21.16 -13.33
N SER A 180 12.09 -21.25 -12.30
CA SER A 180 11.75 -20.79 -10.95
C SER A 180 12.81 -19.84 -10.42
N LEU A 181 12.34 -18.79 -9.72
CA LEU A 181 13.17 -17.94 -8.87
C LEU A 181 12.98 -18.38 -7.43
N VAL A 182 14.06 -18.65 -6.71
CA VAL A 182 14.05 -18.92 -5.27
C VAL A 182 14.71 -17.74 -4.57
N ALA A 183 14.02 -17.15 -3.62
CA ALA A 183 14.61 -16.19 -2.69
C ALA A 183 14.82 -16.85 -1.33
N HIS A 184 15.96 -16.58 -0.71
CA HIS A 184 16.26 -16.95 0.67
C HIS A 184 16.36 -15.71 1.53
N ASN A 185 15.69 -15.72 2.67
CA ASN A 185 15.73 -14.68 3.69
C ASN A 185 16.56 -15.15 4.89
N PRO A 186 17.83 -14.71 5.05
CA PRO A 186 18.66 -15.10 6.18
C PRO A 186 18.40 -14.29 7.45
N THR A 187 17.46 -13.35 7.42
CA THR A 187 17.20 -12.39 8.52
C THR A 187 16.08 -12.85 9.45
N PRO A 188 16.03 -12.35 10.67
CA PRO A 188 14.94 -12.64 11.60
C PRO A 188 13.64 -11.85 11.31
N TYR A 189 13.61 -11.07 10.23
CA TYR A 189 12.50 -10.19 9.87
C TYR A 189 11.71 -10.72 8.67
N PHE A 190 10.41 -10.42 8.66
CA PHE A 190 9.60 -10.61 7.47
C PHE A 190 9.93 -9.54 6.43
N VAL A 191 10.17 -9.93 5.20
CA VAL A 191 10.33 -8.98 4.09
C VAL A 191 9.10 -9.02 3.20
N SER A 192 8.32 -7.93 3.20
CA SER A 192 7.16 -7.76 2.31
C SER A 192 7.62 -7.07 1.04
N PHE A 193 7.42 -7.69 -0.11
CA PHE A 193 7.77 -7.06 -1.39
C PHE A 193 6.76 -5.99 -1.78
N PHE A 194 7.27 -4.82 -2.14
CA PHE A 194 6.52 -3.80 -2.86
C PHE A 194 6.49 -4.14 -4.36
N SER A 195 7.65 -4.51 -4.91
CA SER A 195 7.82 -5.02 -6.28
C SER A 195 8.95 -6.03 -6.33
N LEU A 196 8.86 -6.96 -7.27
CA LEU A 196 9.89 -7.94 -7.59
C LEU A 196 9.84 -8.20 -9.09
N SER A 197 10.98 -8.06 -9.78
CA SER A 197 11.08 -8.30 -11.22
C SER A 197 12.31 -9.13 -11.57
N VAL A 198 12.23 -9.89 -12.65
CA VAL A 198 13.30 -10.74 -13.18
C VAL A 198 13.47 -10.48 -14.67
N GLY A 199 14.66 -10.08 -15.11
CA GLY A 199 14.92 -9.77 -16.52
C GLY A 199 13.99 -8.69 -17.08
N GLY A 200 13.54 -7.75 -16.24
CA GLY A 200 12.63 -6.67 -16.59
C GLY A 200 11.14 -7.04 -16.63
N VAL A 201 10.78 -8.25 -16.19
CA VAL A 201 9.37 -8.68 -16.08
C VAL A 201 8.96 -8.70 -14.63
N ASP A 202 7.91 -7.95 -14.28
CA ASP A 202 7.38 -7.89 -12.92
C ASP A 202 6.62 -9.17 -12.56
N LEU A 203 6.81 -9.64 -11.32
CA LEU A 203 6.00 -10.71 -10.75
C LEU A 203 4.73 -10.13 -10.12
N GLU A 204 3.59 -10.69 -10.50
CA GLU A 204 2.32 -10.32 -9.88
C GLU A 204 2.28 -10.80 -8.43
N SER A 205 1.94 -9.91 -7.51
CA SER A 205 1.73 -10.21 -6.09
C SER A 205 2.86 -11.03 -5.46
N PRO A 206 4.12 -10.56 -5.46
CA PRO A 206 5.25 -11.33 -4.93
C PRO A 206 5.08 -11.66 -3.44
N GLY A 207 4.26 -10.91 -2.72
CA GLY A 207 3.85 -11.22 -1.35
C GLY A 207 4.93 -10.91 -0.32
N MET A 208 5.21 -11.88 0.56
CA MET A 208 6.11 -11.70 1.70
C MET A 208 6.91 -12.98 1.92
N ILE A 209 8.19 -12.85 2.28
CA ILE A 209 9.06 -13.96 2.69
C ILE A 209 9.23 -13.92 4.21
N ALA A 210 9.09 -15.10 4.85
CA ALA A 210 9.22 -15.21 6.31
C ALA A 210 10.70 -15.19 6.76
N PRO A 211 10.97 -14.95 8.05
CA PRO A 211 12.29 -15.08 8.62
C PRO A 211 12.89 -16.48 8.40
N PHE A 212 14.18 -16.54 8.07
CA PHE A 212 14.96 -17.77 7.91
C PHE A 212 14.29 -18.78 6.99
N SER A 213 13.66 -18.33 5.90
CA SER A 213 12.92 -19.20 5.00
C SER A 213 13.17 -18.87 3.54
N ASP A 214 12.73 -19.79 2.70
CA ASP A 214 12.76 -19.67 1.25
C ASP A 214 11.35 -19.39 0.70
N ARG A 215 11.32 -18.70 -0.44
CA ARG A 215 10.11 -18.54 -1.23
C ARG A 215 10.41 -18.70 -2.71
N THR A 216 9.54 -19.41 -3.40
CA THR A 216 9.71 -19.72 -4.83
C THR A 216 8.58 -19.10 -5.64
N TRP A 217 8.93 -18.56 -6.81
CA TRP A 217 8.00 -18.08 -7.83
C TRP A 217 8.31 -18.71 -9.17
N SER A 218 7.28 -18.95 -9.98
CA SER A 218 7.46 -19.28 -11.39
C SER A 218 7.85 -18.03 -12.16
N ILE A 219 8.85 -18.13 -13.02
CA ILE A 219 9.34 -17.03 -13.85
C ILE A 219 9.28 -17.41 -15.31
N SER A 220 8.96 -16.45 -16.18
CA SER A 220 8.96 -16.61 -17.64
C SER A 220 10.28 -16.23 -18.28
N ARG A 221 11.18 -15.57 -17.55
CA ARG A 221 12.44 -15.03 -18.04
C ARG A 221 13.50 -15.09 -16.96
N THR A 222 14.75 -15.27 -17.37
CA THR A 222 15.92 -15.14 -16.49
C THR A 222 16.58 -13.77 -16.69
N GLY A 223 17.42 -13.35 -15.74
CA GLY A 223 18.14 -12.07 -15.81
C GLY A 223 18.30 -11.42 -14.45
N VAL A 224 18.62 -10.14 -14.46
CA VAL A 224 18.80 -9.35 -13.23
C VAL A 224 17.51 -9.36 -12.42
N VAL A 225 17.62 -9.69 -11.14
CA VAL A 225 16.53 -9.61 -10.17
C VAL A 225 16.57 -8.22 -9.54
N LYS A 226 15.46 -7.49 -9.60
CA LYS A 226 15.29 -6.19 -8.94
C LYS A 226 14.09 -6.23 -8.02
N TRP A 227 14.24 -5.65 -6.84
CA TRP A 227 13.13 -5.63 -5.87
C TRP A 227 13.15 -4.39 -5.01
N ARG A 228 12.00 -4.12 -4.41
CA ARG A 228 11.78 -3.16 -3.33
C ARG A 228 10.94 -3.83 -2.26
N ALA A 229 11.17 -3.48 -1.02
CA ALA A 229 10.34 -3.93 0.09
C ALA A 229 9.40 -2.80 0.56
N ILE A 230 8.49 -3.17 1.44
CA ILE A 230 7.65 -2.23 2.18
C ILE A 230 8.24 -2.11 3.59
N ASN A 231 8.69 -0.92 3.96
CA ASN A 231 9.27 -0.64 5.27
C ASN A 231 8.22 -0.61 6.40
N ASP A 232 8.65 -0.43 7.63
CA ASP A 232 7.79 -0.39 8.82
C ASP A 232 6.74 0.72 8.77
N PHE A 233 7.02 1.82 8.08
CA PHE A 233 6.10 2.95 7.91
C PHE A 233 5.10 2.74 6.76
N GLY A 234 5.22 1.64 6.01
CA GLY A 234 4.35 1.32 4.88
C GLY A 234 4.79 1.93 3.54
N GLY A 235 5.92 2.63 3.50
CA GLY A 235 6.53 3.15 2.28
C GLY A 235 7.38 2.10 1.57
N ALA A 236 7.63 2.31 0.27
CA ALA A 236 8.56 1.48 -0.49
C ALA A 236 10.01 1.87 -0.17
N THR A 237 10.90 0.88 -0.03
CA THR A 237 12.34 1.09 0.10
C THR A 237 12.96 1.53 -1.22
N ASP A 238 14.25 1.82 -1.22
CA ASP A 238 15.03 1.92 -2.44
C ASP A 238 15.10 0.58 -3.19
N PHE A 239 15.55 0.62 -4.44
CA PHE A 239 15.76 -0.59 -5.23
C PHE A 239 17.00 -1.33 -4.76
N ALA A 240 16.86 -2.64 -4.62
CA ALA A 240 17.98 -3.57 -4.58
C ALA A 240 17.99 -4.41 -5.85
N GLN A 241 19.16 -4.92 -6.24
CA GLN A 241 19.32 -5.76 -7.43
C GLN A 241 20.46 -6.77 -7.27
N ARG A 242 20.35 -7.87 -7.95
CA ARG A 242 21.37 -8.91 -8.11
C ARG A 242 21.33 -9.54 -9.49
#